data_c29bdae8c37dfbb24d9f9873d6e2c712
#
_entry.id   c29bdae8c37dfbb24d9f9873d6e2c712
#
_cell.length_a   1.000
_cell.length_b   1.000
_cell.length_c   1.000
_cell.angle_alpha   90.00
_cell.angle_beta   90.00
_cell.angle_gamma   90.00
#
_symmetry.space_group_name_H-M   'P 1'
#
loop_
_entity.id
_entity.type
_entity.pdbx_description
1 polymer ?
#
loop_
_entity_poly.entity_id
_entity_poly.type
_entity_poly.pdbx_seq_one_letter_code
_entity_poly.pdbx_strand_id
1 'polypeptide(L)'
;MNKFKLAGTGCSVGDYLYANVDFTSETFRKYLSHKPGDGGLIPGHLVFLDDLCRFANADYKTISQDLTGAKSPDKFNIGGPAIVSMINAAQLIAHKGISADFRGAAGKDDTAFRIFKILEKTPISAKNFKISDAMTPFTDVLSDPNYNEGKGERTFINNVGAAWDLGPEDIDNSFFDSDVLLFGATALVPKLHDGLTDLLRKGRDAGKFNIVITVFDFRNEMKFPDKRWPLGESDESYKLLDLLIVDHVEALRLSGESNINNAMAFFIKKGVKAFLVTNGAKDISIYSDGTAFRKLDLTSLPISSYVTEELSAHPERKGDTTGCGDNFAGGVIASVCSQLQDSGPRSPIDLVQAAAWGVASGGFACFYIGGTYLEQTPGEKLERVAFYFKNYVEEIKNYYKVRNLEI
;
A
#
# COMPACT_ATOMS: atom_id res chain seq x y z
N MET A 1 -1.71 27.61 17.32
CA MET A 1 -2.34 26.88 16.17
C MET A 1 -2.29 25.41 16.49
N ASN A 2 -3.40 24.69 16.32
CA ASN A 2 -3.37 23.24 16.47
C ASN A 2 -2.43 22.66 15.39
N LYS A 3 -1.59 21.70 15.81
CA LYS A 3 -0.67 21.03 14.90
C LYS A 3 -1.46 20.17 13.92
N PHE A 4 -1.21 20.27 12.62
CA PHE A 4 -1.85 19.43 11.59
C PHE A 4 -1.50 17.95 11.80
N LYS A 5 -2.46 17.05 11.64
CA LYS A 5 -2.32 15.65 12.03
C LYS A 5 -2.77 14.72 10.89
N LEU A 6 -1.98 13.69 10.66
CA LEU A 6 -2.31 12.54 9.83
C LEU A 6 -2.48 11.31 10.72
N ALA A 7 -3.58 10.61 10.62
CA ALA A 7 -3.75 9.30 11.27
C ALA A 7 -4.03 8.23 10.22
N GLY A 8 -3.48 7.04 10.44
CA GLY A 8 -3.69 5.89 9.56
C GLY A 8 -4.00 4.63 10.33
N THR A 9 -4.74 3.73 9.69
CA THR A 9 -5.00 2.38 10.17
C THR A 9 -5.06 1.40 9.01
N GLY A 10 -4.86 0.13 9.29
CA GLY A 10 -4.91 -0.93 8.30
C GLY A 10 -3.75 -1.93 8.41
N CYS A 11 -3.37 -2.51 7.28
CA CYS A 11 -2.38 -3.58 7.24
C CYS A 11 -0.96 -3.09 7.60
N SER A 12 -0.35 -3.79 8.57
CA SER A 12 1.07 -3.69 8.92
C SER A 12 1.61 -5.09 9.20
N VAL A 13 2.75 -5.44 8.63
CA VAL A 13 3.36 -6.76 8.75
C VAL A 13 4.89 -6.66 8.89
N GLY A 14 5.50 -7.70 9.47
CA GLY A 14 6.94 -7.88 9.38
C GLY A 14 7.27 -8.74 8.16
N ASP A 15 8.09 -8.24 7.23
CA ASP A 15 8.54 -8.99 6.07
C ASP A 15 9.88 -9.65 6.34
N TYR A 16 9.91 -10.97 6.31
CA TYR A 16 11.12 -11.80 6.35
C TYR A 16 11.52 -12.18 4.92
N LEU A 17 12.59 -11.58 4.43
CA LEU A 17 13.04 -11.77 3.05
C LEU A 17 14.09 -12.90 3.00
N TYR A 18 13.81 -13.89 2.18
CA TYR A 18 14.69 -15.01 1.87
C TYR A 18 15.08 -14.94 0.39
N ALA A 19 16.31 -14.57 0.13
CA ALA A 19 16.87 -14.59 -1.22
C ALA A 19 17.36 -16.01 -1.60
N ASN A 20 17.42 -16.26 -2.89
CA ASN A 20 17.99 -17.50 -3.45
C ASN A 20 17.28 -18.79 -2.96
N VAL A 21 15.94 -18.75 -2.88
CA VAL A 21 15.12 -19.95 -2.71
C VAL A 21 14.88 -20.57 -4.08
N ASP A 22 15.34 -21.79 -4.30
CA ASP A 22 15.18 -22.49 -5.58
C ASP A 22 13.73 -23.03 -5.74
N PHE A 23 12.92 -22.36 -6.56
CA PHE A 23 11.54 -22.75 -6.85
C PHE A 23 11.44 -24.02 -7.71
N THR A 24 12.56 -24.49 -8.28
CA THR A 24 12.62 -25.71 -9.07
C THR A 24 13.04 -26.93 -8.26
N SER A 25 13.46 -26.75 -7.01
CA SER A 25 13.90 -27.83 -6.12
C SER A 25 12.78 -28.83 -5.82
N GLU A 26 13.14 -30.08 -5.55
CA GLU A 26 12.17 -31.10 -5.14
C GLU A 26 11.43 -30.71 -3.85
N THR A 27 12.13 -30.04 -2.93
CA THR A 27 11.57 -29.59 -1.67
C THR A 27 10.50 -28.51 -1.91
N PHE A 28 10.77 -27.52 -2.74
CA PHE A 28 9.79 -26.46 -3.04
C PHE A 28 8.57 -27.04 -3.79
N ARG A 29 8.79 -27.97 -4.72
CA ARG A 29 7.71 -28.63 -5.49
C ARG A 29 6.68 -29.35 -4.63
N LYS A 30 7.05 -29.84 -3.45
CA LYS A 30 6.10 -30.47 -2.51
C LYS A 30 4.99 -29.53 -2.07
N TYR A 31 5.26 -28.21 -2.07
CA TYR A 31 4.35 -27.17 -1.60
C TYR A 31 3.66 -26.41 -2.73
N LEU A 32 3.97 -26.73 -4.00
CA LEU A 32 3.30 -26.09 -5.14
C LEU A 32 1.83 -26.48 -5.23
N SER A 33 0.99 -25.52 -5.55
CA SER A 33 -0.42 -25.72 -5.85
C SER A 33 -0.60 -26.66 -7.03
N HIS A 34 -1.57 -27.59 -6.89
CA HIS A 34 -1.97 -28.51 -7.96
C HIS A 34 -3.22 -28.02 -8.72
N LYS A 35 -4.00 -27.13 -8.10
CA LYS A 35 -5.20 -26.54 -8.68
C LYS A 35 -5.54 -25.21 -7.98
N PRO A 36 -6.19 -24.28 -8.66
CA PRO A 36 -6.58 -23.01 -8.04
C PRO A 36 -7.34 -23.20 -6.72
N GLY A 37 -6.91 -22.47 -5.68
CA GLY A 37 -7.58 -22.43 -4.37
C GLY A 37 -7.31 -23.64 -3.45
N ASP A 38 -6.35 -24.50 -3.75
CA ASP A 38 -5.99 -25.64 -2.88
C ASP A 38 -5.10 -25.28 -1.69
N GLY A 39 -4.58 -24.05 -1.64
CA GLY A 39 -3.74 -23.53 -0.56
C GLY A 39 -2.24 -23.79 -0.74
N GLY A 40 -1.81 -24.35 -1.87
CA GLY A 40 -0.39 -24.51 -2.22
C GLY A 40 0.24 -23.22 -2.73
N LEU A 41 1.58 -23.20 -2.81
CA LEU A 41 2.36 -22.08 -3.32
C LEU A 41 2.15 -21.91 -4.84
N ILE A 42 2.07 -20.67 -5.27
CA ILE A 42 2.09 -20.29 -6.69
C ILE A 42 3.13 -19.17 -6.84
N PRO A 43 4.20 -19.35 -7.63
CA PRO A 43 5.14 -18.28 -7.90
C PRO A 43 4.44 -17.00 -8.37
N GLY A 44 4.81 -15.85 -7.82
CA GLY A 44 4.15 -14.57 -8.08
C GLY A 44 2.94 -14.26 -7.20
N HIS A 45 2.47 -15.21 -6.40
CA HIS A 45 1.23 -15.05 -5.62
C HIS A 45 1.48 -15.16 -4.11
N LEU A 46 0.48 -14.70 -3.34
CA LEU A 46 0.42 -14.84 -1.90
C LEU A 46 -0.46 -16.04 -1.53
N VAL A 47 -0.04 -16.79 -0.51
CA VAL A 47 -0.84 -17.79 0.19
C VAL A 47 -0.92 -17.45 1.67
N PHE A 48 -2.05 -17.74 2.31
CA PHE A 48 -2.14 -17.64 3.76
C PHE A 48 -1.48 -18.86 4.43
N LEU A 49 -0.79 -18.61 5.53
CA LEU A 49 -0.08 -19.61 6.32
C LEU A 49 -0.97 -20.81 6.67
N ASP A 50 -2.19 -20.55 7.15
CA ASP A 50 -3.13 -21.59 7.56
C ASP A 50 -3.59 -22.46 6.38
N ASP A 51 -3.72 -21.87 5.18
CA ASP A 51 -4.07 -22.59 3.97
C ASP A 51 -2.93 -23.50 3.52
N LEU A 52 -1.69 -22.97 3.56
CA LEU A 52 -0.50 -23.75 3.23
C LEU A 52 -0.28 -24.91 4.22
N CYS A 53 -0.47 -24.68 5.52
CA CYS A 53 -0.40 -25.73 6.53
C CYS A 53 -1.42 -26.85 6.30
N ARG A 54 -2.65 -26.48 5.92
CA ARG A 54 -3.69 -27.46 5.57
C ARG A 54 -3.37 -28.21 4.28
N PHE A 55 -2.89 -27.52 3.26
CA PHE A 55 -2.46 -28.12 1.99
C PHE A 55 -1.34 -29.14 2.21
N ALA A 56 -0.31 -28.77 2.97
CA ALA A 56 0.85 -29.60 3.23
C ALA A 56 0.61 -30.68 4.30
N ASN A 57 -0.48 -30.58 5.07
CA ASN A 57 -0.73 -31.38 6.27
C ASN A 57 0.48 -31.38 7.24
N ALA A 58 1.06 -30.20 7.46
CA ALA A 58 2.25 -29.99 8.28
C ALA A 58 2.16 -28.66 9.05
N ASP A 59 2.89 -28.55 10.16
CA ASP A 59 3.04 -27.29 10.86
C ASP A 59 3.96 -26.31 10.08
N TYR A 60 3.74 -25.02 10.32
CA TYR A 60 4.47 -23.99 9.59
C TYR A 60 5.99 -24.03 9.82
N LYS A 61 6.44 -24.41 11.00
CA LYS A 61 7.86 -24.49 11.30
C LYS A 61 8.55 -25.52 10.39
N THR A 62 7.93 -26.66 10.19
CA THR A 62 8.42 -27.69 9.26
C THR A 62 8.45 -27.17 7.83
N ILE A 63 7.36 -26.55 7.37
CA ILE A 63 7.27 -25.98 6.03
C ILE A 63 8.35 -24.90 5.79
N SER A 64 8.50 -23.98 6.73
CA SER A 64 9.48 -22.89 6.64
C SER A 64 10.92 -23.43 6.63
N GLN A 65 11.22 -24.43 7.46
CA GLN A 65 12.54 -25.09 7.46
C GLN A 65 12.84 -25.80 6.15
N ASP A 66 11.87 -26.46 5.57
CA ASP A 66 12.01 -27.12 4.27
C ASP A 66 12.26 -26.08 3.16
N LEU A 67 11.45 -25.02 3.09
CA LEU A 67 11.52 -24.02 2.03
C LEU A 67 12.79 -23.15 2.10
N THR A 68 13.25 -22.85 3.31
CA THR A 68 14.40 -21.95 3.53
C THR A 68 15.71 -22.69 3.80
N GLY A 69 15.66 -24.04 3.93
CA GLY A 69 16.81 -24.85 4.37
C GLY A 69 17.23 -24.51 5.80
N ALA A 70 16.26 -24.12 6.66
CA ALA A 70 16.46 -23.67 8.04
C ALA A 70 17.40 -22.46 8.17
N LYS A 71 17.57 -21.67 7.12
CA LYS A 71 18.36 -20.42 7.15
C LYS A 71 17.58 -19.31 7.83
N SER A 72 18.30 -18.39 8.46
CA SER A 72 17.74 -17.12 8.88
C SER A 72 17.38 -16.27 7.66
N PRO A 73 16.38 -15.37 7.75
CA PRO A 73 16.08 -14.43 6.67
C PRO A 73 17.29 -13.53 6.39
N ASP A 74 17.52 -13.25 5.13
CA ASP A 74 18.62 -12.38 4.68
C ASP A 74 18.38 -10.93 5.12
N LYS A 75 17.11 -10.54 5.21
CA LYS A 75 16.71 -9.19 5.63
C LYS A 75 15.34 -9.25 6.33
N PHE A 76 15.13 -8.34 7.28
CA PHE A 76 13.82 -8.00 7.84
C PHE A 76 13.47 -6.57 7.47
N ASN A 77 12.22 -6.34 7.08
CA ASN A 77 11.70 -5.01 6.79
C ASN A 77 10.27 -4.88 7.35
N ILE A 78 9.74 -3.67 7.37
CA ILE A 78 8.31 -3.43 7.58
C ILE A 78 7.64 -3.44 6.21
N GLY A 79 6.64 -4.29 6.08
CA GLY A 79 5.70 -4.37 4.98
C GLY A 79 4.27 -4.07 5.43
N GLY A 80 3.34 -4.24 4.51
CA GLY A 80 1.94 -3.89 4.68
C GLY A 80 1.63 -2.51 4.11
N PRO A 81 0.72 -2.45 3.11
CA PRO A 81 0.53 -1.23 2.31
C PRO A 81 0.17 0.00 3.14
N ALA A 82 -0.61 -0.16 4.20
CA ALA A 82 -1.02 0.98 5.03
C ALA A 82 0.15 1.62 5.77
N ILE A 83 0.94 0.82 6.49
CA ILE A 83 2.04 1.36 7.30
C ILE A 83 3.19 1.86 6.44
N VAL A 84 3.49 1.19 5.32
CA VAL A 84 4.52 1.62 4.36
C VAL A 84 4.17 2.98 3.77
N SER A 85 2.92 3.17 3.33
CA SER A 85 2.42 4.46 2.84
C SER A 85 2.49 5.54 3.91
N MET A 86 2.15 5.22 5.16
CA MET A 86 2.21 6.15 6.29
C MET A 86 3.65 6.55 6.63
N ILE A 87 4.59 5.60 6.66
CA ILE A 87 6.00 5.90 6.91
C ILE A 87 6.55 6.80 5.80
N ASN A 88 6.27 6.46 4.53
CA ASN A 88 6.69 7.29 3.40
C ASN A 88 6.12 8.72 3.51
N ALA A 89 4.81 8.85 3.76
CA ALA A 89 4.19 10.16 3.92
C ALA A 89 4.82 10.95 5.08
N ALA A 90 4.99 10.32 6.25
CA ALA A 90 5.57 10.95 7.42
C ALA A 90 7.01 11.44 7.18
N GLN A 91 7.84 10.66 6.49
CA GLN A 91 9.22 11.05 6.12
C GLN A 91 9.22 12.29 5.21
N LEU A 92 8.30 12.34 4.22
CA LEU A 92 8.23 13.46 3.29
C LEU A 92 7.70 14.77 3.92
N ILE A 93 6.85 14.69 4.96
CA ILE A 93 6.24 15.86 5.60
C ILE A 93 6.81 16.19 6.98
N ALA A 94 7.79 15.47 7.47
CA ALA A 94 8.37 15.71 8.81
C ALA A 94 8.85 17.16 9.00
N HIS A 95 9.44 17.75 7.95
CA HIS A 95 9.92 19.14 7.96
C HIS A 95 8.81 20.19 8.14
N LYS A 96 7.55 19.85 7.83
CA LYS A 96 6.39 20.73 8.01
C LYS A 96 5.80 20.69 9.41
N GLY A 97 6.32 19.84 10.28
CA GLY A 97 5.83 19.69 11.64
C GLY A 97 4.47 18.99 11.73
N ILE A 98 4.03 18.31 10.67
CA ILE A 98 2.83 17.47 10.65
C ILE A 98 3.11 16.21 11.48
N SER A 99 2.21 15.87 12.40
CA SER A 99 2.33 14.63 13.17
C SER A 99 1.63 13.49 12.47
N ALA A 100 2.24 12.30 12.49
CA ALA A 100 1.68 11.10 11.94
C ALA A 100 1.53 10.01 13.02
N ASP A 101 0.33 9.43 13.14
CA ASP A 101 -0.02 8.35 14.07
C ASP A 101 -0.55 7.15 13.28
N PHE A 102 -0.15 5.94 13.66
CA PHE A 102 -0.64 4.73 13.02
C PHE A 102 -1.21 3.74 14.04
N ARG A 103 -2.37 3.17 13.72
CA ARG A 103 -3.02 2.13 14.47
C ARG A 103 -3.02 0.84 13.70
N GLY A 104 -2.16 -0.06 14.12
CA GLY A 104 -2.04 -1.43 13.62
C GLY A 104 -2.29 -2.44 14.74
N ALA A 105 -2.03 -3.71 14.46
CA ALA A 105 -2.05 -4.78 15.45
C ALA A 105 -0.71 -5.51 15.48
N ALA A 106 -0.30 -5.93 16.68
CA ALA A 106 0.89 -6.72 16.90
C ALA A 106 0.65 -7.72 18.04
N GLY A 107 1.41 -8.81 18.03
CA GLY A 107 1.48 -9.77 19.14
C GLY A 107 2.51 -9.36 20.18
N LYS A 108 2.84 -10.32 21.07
CA LYS A 108 3.86 -10.18 22.14
C LYS A 108 5.08 -11.06 21.78
N ASP A 109 5.66 -10.83 20.59
CA ASP A 109 6.67 -11.68 19.99
C ASP A 109 7.86 -10.90 19.40
N ASP A 110 8.86 -11.62 18.89
CA ASP A 110 10.07 -11.03 18.30
C ASP A 110 9.75 -10.20 17.05
N THR A 111 8.73 -10.58 16.27
CA THR A 111 8.29 -9.80 15.10
C THR A 111 7.79 -8.42 15.52
N ALA A 112 6.96 -8.34 16.58
CA ALA A 112 6.52 -7.07 17.14
C ALA A 112 7.70 -6.21 17.60
N PHE A 113 8.65 -6.83 18.33
CA PHE A 113 9.84 -6.13 18.81
C PHE A 113 10.62 -5.52 17.64
N ARG A 114 10.84 -6.27 16.57
CA ARG A 114 11.56 -5.80 15.36
C ARG A 114 10.81 -4.66 14.67
N ILE A 115 9.49 -4.79 14.49
CA ILE A 115 8.64 -3.73 13.91
C ILE A 115 8.79 -2.44 14.73
N PHE A 116 8.58 -2.50 16.04
CA PHE A 116 8.69 -1.30 16.90
C PHE A 116 10.08 -0.69 16.89
N LYS A 117 11.14 -1.50 16.86
CA LYS A 117 12.53 -1.01 16.71
C LYS A 117 12.78 -0.24 15.41
N ILE A 118 12.11 -0.62 14.33
CA ILE A 118 12.18 0.12 13.08
C ILE A 118 11.34 1.40 13.17
N LEU A 119 10.10 1.31 13.72
CA LEU A 119 9.21 2.46 13.86
C LEU A 119 9.81 3.57 14.74
N GLU A 120 10.58 3.22 15.78
CA GLU A 120 11.34 4.18 16.59
C GLU A 120 12.29 5.08 15.77
N LYS A 121 12.71 4.62 14.57
CA LYS A 121 13.59 5.36 13.67
C LYS A 121 12.84 6.12 12.58
N THR A 122 11.52 6.15 12.63
CA THR A 122 10.65 6.81 11.67
C THR A 122 9.84 7.93 12.33
N PRO A 123 9.32 8.91 11.59
CA PRO A 123 8.47 9.96 12.16
C PRO A 123 7.04 9.49 12.52
N ILE A 124 6.79 8.17 12.61
CA ILE A 124 5.47 7.61 12.94
C ILE A 124 5.34 7.37 14.43
N SER A 125 4.24 7.82 15.03
CA SER A 125 3.81 7.38 16.35
C SER A 125 3.12 6.02 16.26
N ALA A 126 3.62 5.02 17.00
CA ALA A 126 3.05 3.68 17.10
C ALA A 126 2.40 3.41 18.48
N LYS A 127 2.10 4.47 19.24
CA LYS A 127 1.61 4.36 20.64
C LYS A 127 0.25 3.66 20.74
N ASN A 128 -0.53 3.71 19.68
CA ASN A 128 -1.90 3.21 19.61
C ASN A 128 -2.02 1.87 18.87
N PHE A 129 -0.93 1.10 18.77
CA PHE A 129 -1.03 -0.28 18.29
C PHE A 129 -1.82 -1.14 19.28
N LYS A 130 -2.74 -1.94 18.75
CA LYS A 130 -3.41 -2.99 19.51
C LYS A 130 -2.44 -4.14 19.75
N ILE A 131 -2.22 -4.47 21.03
CA ILE A 131 -1.40 -5.63 21.39
C ILE A 131 -2.33 -6.81 21.68
N SER A 132 -2.17 -7.89 20.94
CA SER A 132 -2.97 -9.12 20.98
C SER A 132 -2.15 -10.29 21.56
N ASP A 133 -2.83 -11.37 21.94
CA ASP A 133 -2.18 -12.64 22.26
C ASP A 133 -1.88 -13.50 21.01
N ALA A 134 -2.46 -13.12 19.86
CA ALA A 134 -2.12 -13.73 18.58
C ALA A 134 -0.72 -13.28 18.09
N MET A 135 -0.13 -14.06 17.20
CA MET A 135 1.16 -13.70 16.58
C MET A 135 1.05 -12.39 15.81
N THR A 136 2.13 -11.61 15.82
CA THR A 136 2.24 -10.43 14.97
C THR A 136 2.08 -10.81 13.51
N PRO A 137 1.34 -10.04 12.70
CA PRO A 137 1.27 -10.28 11.26
C PRO A 137 2.66 -10.27 10.63
N PHE A 138 2.94 -11.26 9.79
CA PHE A 138 4.20 -11.33 9.06
C PHE A 138 4.02 -11.95 7.68
N THR A 139 5.00 -11.72 6.81
CA THR A 139 5.11 -12.36 5.51
C THR A 139 6.51 -12.93 5.33
N ASP A 140 6.61 -14.23 5.03
CA ASP A 140 7.84 -14.79 4.48
C ASP A 140 7.83 -14.54 2.97
N VAL A 141 8.79 -13.75 2.50
CA VAL A 141 8.98 -13.41 1.09
C VAL A 141 10.10 -14.29 0.56
N LEU A 142 9.73 -15.29 -0.20
CA LEU A 142 10.66 -16.22 -0.84
C LEU A 142 10.98 -15.71 -2.24
N SER A 143 12.27 -15.54 -2.57
CA SER A 143 12.72 -15.00 -3.85
C SER A 143 13.64 -15.98 -4.55
N ASP A 144 13.33 -16.30 -5.80
CA ASP A 144 14.20 -17.05 -6.70
C ASP A 144 14.66 -16.14 -7.86
N PRO A 145 15.91 -15.66 -7.85
CA PRO A 145 16.41 -14.77 -8.90
C PRO A 145 16.63 -15.48 -10.24
N ASN A 146 16.69 -16.82 -10.25
CA ASN A 146 16.94 -17.62 -11.44
C ASN A 146 15.65 -18.15 -12.10
N TYR A 147 14.50 -18.03 -11.40
CA TYR A 147 13.21 -18.47 -11.92
C TYR A 147 12.84 -17.78 -13.23
N ASN A 148 12.07 -18.43 -14.08
CA ASN A 148 11.59 -17.87 -15.35
C ASN A 148 12.74 -17.31 -16.23
N GLU A 149 13.72 -18.17 -16.50
CA GLU A 149 14.89 -17.85 -17.37
C GLU A 149 15.74 -16.66 -16.86
N GLY A 150 15.88 -16.54 -15.54
CA GLY A 150 16.69 -15.50 -14.91
C GLY A 150 15.97 -14.15 -14.76
N LYS A 151 14.66 -14.07 -15.03
CA LYS A 151 13.85 -12.87 -14.76
C LYS A 151 13.58 -12.71 -13.28
N GLY A 152 13.67 -13.82 -12.53
CA GLY A 152 13.37 -13.88 -11.12
C GLY A 152 11.89 -13.90 -10.82
N GLU A 153 11.52 -14.45 -9.66
CA GLU A 153 10.15 -14.41 -9.16
C GLU A 153 10.15 -14.48 -7.63
N ARG A 154 9.02 -14.12 -7.04
CA ARG A 154 8.76 -14.19 -5.60
C ARG A 154 7.47 -14.95 -5.32
N THR A 155 7.36 -15.48 -4.12
CA THR A 155 6.09 -15.94 -3.56
C THR A 155 6.01 -15.53 -2.10
N PHE A 156 4.80 -15.42 -1.57
CA PHE A 156 4.56 -14.79 -0.28
C PHE A 156 3.74 -15.75 0.60
N ILE A 157 4.23 -16.03 1.80
CA ILE A 157 3.47 -16.78 2.82
C ILE A 157 3.10 -15.80 3.91
N ASN A 158 1.82 -15.48 4.01
CA ASN A 158 1.32 -14.45 4.92
C ASN A 158 0.60 -15.04 6.12
N ASN A 159 1.00 -14.60 7.32
CA ASN A 159 0.27 -14.81 8.56
C ASN A 159 -0.52 -13.56 8.91
N VAL A 160 -1.84 -13.65 8.92
CA VAL A 160 -2.73 -12.53 9.30
C VAL A 160 -2.64 -12.23 10.80
N GLY A 161 -2.52 -13.27 11.65
CA GLY A 161 -2.28 -13.15 13.08
C GLY A 161 -3.14 -12.11 13.79
N ALA A 162 -2.50 -11.22 14.55
CA ALA A 162 -3.15 -10.16 15.33
C ALA A 162 -3.99 -9.16 14.50
N ALA A 163 -3.82 -9.12 13.16
CA ALA A 163 -4.68 -8.30 12.30
C ALA A 163 -6.15 -8.77 12.31
N TRP A 164 -6.42 -10.05 12.63
CA TRP A 164 -7.78 -10.55 12.87
C TRP A 164 -8.45 -9.92 14.08
N ASP A 165 -7.68 -9.42 15.03
CA ASP A 165 -8.21 -8.85 16.28
C ASP A 165 -8.50 -7.35 16.17
N LEU A 166 -7.90 -6.65 15.21
CA LEU A 166 -8.09 -5.22 15.02
C LEU A 166 -9.45 -4.96 14.34
N GLY A 167 -10.35 -4.30 15.07
CA GLY A 167 -11.69 -3.95 14.60
C GLY A 167 -12.00 -2.46 14.72
N PRO A 168 -13.20 -2.05 14.28
CA PRO A 168 -13.67 -0.66 14.41
C PRO A 168 -13.71 -0.15 15.84
N GLU A 169 -13.93 -1.03 16.81
CA GLU A 169 -13.96 -0.74 18.25
C GLU A 169 -12.61 -0.30 18.80
N ASP A 170 -11.51 -0.64 18.14
CA ASP A 170 -10.15 -0.26 18.50
C ASP A 170 -9.74 1.11 17.93
N ILE A 171 -10.54 1.67 17.05
CA ILE A 171 -10.34 2.99 16.46
C ILE A 171 -11.09 4.03 17.29
N ASP A 172 -10.39 4.51 18.32
CA ASP A 172 -10.97 5.45 19.28
C ASP A 172 -11.17 6.88 18.71
N ASN A 173 -11.83 7.74 19.47
CA ASN A 173 -12.15 9.09 19.04
C ASN A 173 -10.90 9.93 18.72
N SER A 174 -9.74 9.65 19.34
CA SER A 174 -8.52 10.41 19.06
C SER A 174 -8.00 10.23 17.63
N PHE A 175 -8.36 9.14 16.95
CA PHE A 175 -8.12 8.94 15.52
C PHE A 175 -8.83 10.02 14.69
N PHE A 176 -10.08 10.29 15.03
CA PHE A 176 -10.93 11.26 14.33
C PHE A 176 -10.63 12.73 14.73
N ASP A 177 -9.69 12.98 15.67
CA ASP A 177 -9.16 14.32 15.93
C ASP A 177 -8.11 14.75 14.87
N SER A 178 -7.66 13.83 14.02
CA SER A 178 -6.70 14.13 12.96
C SER A 178 -7.38 14.79 11.76
N ASP A 179 -6.62 15.54 10.95
CA ASP A 179 -7.15 16.30 9.81
C ASP A 179 -7.33 15.40 8.58
N VAL A 180 -6.40 14.44 8.38
CA VAL A 180 -6.44 13.45 7.32
C VAL A 180 -6.45 12.05 7.93
N LEU A 181 -7.36 11.20 7.46
CA LEU A 181 -7.56 9.84 7.90
C LEU A 181 -7.26 8.88 6.75
N LEU A 182 -6.32 7.95 6.98
CA LEU A 182 -5.99 6.88 6.05
C LEU A 182 -6.58 5.56 6.54
N PHE A 183 -7.32 4.90 5.67
CA PHE A 183 -7.76 3.51 5.81
C PHE A 183 -7.06 2.70 4.71
N GLY A 184 -5.97 2.01 5.05
CA GLY A 184 -5.10 1.38 4.06
C GLY A 184 -5.14 -0.14 4.10
N ALA A 185 -5.30 -0.78 2.92
CA ALA A 185 -5.23 -2.23 2.77
C ALA A 185 -6.11 -2.99 3.78
N THR A 186 -7.29 -2.47 4.06
CA THR A 186 -8.18 -3.00 5.10
C THR A 186 -8.63 -4.43 4.81
N ALA A 187 -8.67 -4.87 3.54
CA ALA A 187 -9.01 -6.25 3.18
C ALA A 187 -8.08 -7.30 3.83
N LEU A 188 -6.86 -6.92 4.25
CA LEU A 188 -5.94 -7.74 5.03
C LEU A 188 -6.13 -7.58 6.57
N VAL A 189 -7.13 -6.81 7.00
CA VAL A 189 -7.53 -6.61 8.40
C VAL A 189 -9.05 -6.82 8.51
N PRO A 190 -9.52 -8.07 8.54
CA PRO A 190 -10.88 -8.42 8.17
C PRO A 190 -11.98 -7.71 8.95
N LYS A 191 -11.89 -7.61 10.28
CA LYS A 191 -12.91 -6.90 11.08
C LYS A 191 -12.94 -5.41 10.77
N LEU A 192 -11.76 -4.80 10.57
CA LEU A 192 -11.65 -3.40 10.20
C LEU A 192 -12.27 -3.15 8.82
N HIS A 193 -12.07 -4.07 7.86
CA HIS A 193 -12.66 -4.00 6.54
C HIS A 193 -14.18 -4.12 6.58
N ASP A 194 -14.68 -5.07 7.36
CA ASP A 194 -16.12 -5.30 7.51
C ASP A 194 -16.84 -4.11 8.18
N GLY A 195 -16.15 -3.26 8.95
CA GLY A 195 -16.69 -2.03 9.54
C GLY A 195 -16.20 -0.72 8.91
N LEU A 196 -15.62 -0.78 7.71
CA LEU A 196 -15.00 0.37 7.06
C LEU A 196 -16.01 1.48 6.73
N THR A 197 -17.24 1.16 6.30
CA THR A 197 -18.25 2.16 5.97
C THR A 197 -18.57 3.05 7.18
N ASP A 198 -18.72 2.46 8.35
CA ASP A 198 -19.01 3.20 9.58
C ASP A 198 -17.83 4.09 10.01
N LEU A 199 -16.59 3.61 9.85
CA LEU A 199 -15.39 4.40 10.14
C LEU A 199 -15.28 5.60 9.18
N LEU A 200 -15.53 5.39 7.89
CA LEU A 200 -15.54 6.47 6.88
C LEU A 200 -16.64 7.49 7.20
N ARG A 201 -17.83 7.04 7.64
CA ARG A 201 -18.93 7.91 8.03
C ARG A 201 -18.54 8.77 9.24
N LYS A 202 -17.94 8.20 10.28
CA LYS A 202 -17.43 8.95 11.44
C LYS A 202 -16.42 10.02 11.02
N GLY A 203 -15.47 9.69 10.13
CA GLY A 203 -14.53 10.65 9.59
C GLY A 203 -15.22 11.79 8.83
N ARG A 204 -16.20 11.46 7.98
CA ARG A 204 -17.00 12.43 7.22
C ARG A 204 -17.79 13.37 8.13
N ASP A 205 -18.47 12.82 9.13
CA ASP A 205 -19.29 13.58 10.08
C ASP A 205 -18.43 14.50 10.95
N ALA A 206 -17.19 14.10 11.23
CA ALA A 206 -16.19 14.93 11.90
C ALA A 206 -15.49 15.94 10.97
N GLY A 207 -15.88 15.99 9.68
CA GLY A 207 -15.31 16.93 8.69
C GLY A 207 -13.86 16.62 8.31
N LYS A 208 -13.45 15.36 8.39
CA LYS A 208 -12.08 14.91 8.09
C LYS A 208 -11.92 14.53 6.62
N PHE A 209 -10.67 14.57 6.15
CA PHE A 209 -10.32 14.13 4.81
C PHE A 209 -10.05 12.61 4.82
N ASN A 210 -10.95 11.83 4.22
CA ASN A 210 -10.88 10.38 4.21
C ASN A 210 -10.15 9.87 2.96
N ILE A 211 -9.06 9.11 3.15
CA ILE A 211 -8.31 8.43 2.09
C ILE A 211 -8.45 6.93 2.27
N VAL A 212 -8.74 6.22 1.18
CA VAL A 212 -8.68 4.76 1.12
C VAL A 212 -7.61 4.33 0.13
N ILE A 213 -6.72 3.43 0.58
CA ILE A 213 -5.81 2.68 -0.27
C ILE A 213 -6.28 1.23 -0.24
N THR A 214 -6.50 0.65 -1.39
CA THR A 214 -6.93 -0.74 -1.51
C THR A 214 -5.76 -1.72 -1.53
N VAL A 215 -6.06 -2.98 -1.51
CA VAL A 215 -5.13 -4.10 -1.70
C VAL A 215 -5.93 -5.26 -2.28
N PHE A 216 -5.25 -6.23 -2.87
CA PHE A 216 -5.90 -7.44 -3.35
C PHE A 216 -6.67 -8.13 -2.22
N ASP A 217 -7.99 -8.30 -2.39
CA ASP A 217 -8.87 -8.91 -1.38
C ASP A 217 -8.90 -10.44 -1.53
N PHE A 218 -7.86 -11.08 -1.03
CA PHE A 218 -7.71 -12.54 -1.07
C PHE A 218 -8.90 -13.26 -0.44
N ARG A 219 -9.47 -12.72 0.65
CA ARG A 219 -10.60 -13.32 1.37
C ARG A 219 -11.85 -13.42 0.48
N ASN A 220 -12.22 -12.33 -0.18
CA ASN A 220 -13.37 -12.31 -1.07
C ASN A 220 -13.07 -12.98 -2.41
N GLU A 221 -11.85 -12.88 -2.93
CA GLU A 221 -11.44 -13.59 -4.14
C GLU A 221 -11.56 -15.11 -4.00
N MET A 222 -11.07 -15.68 -2.89
CA MET A 222 -11.17 -17.12 -2.64
C MET A 222 -12.60 -17.58 -2.38
N LYS A 223 -13.36 -16.78 -1.60
CA LYS A 223 -14.72 -17.18 -1.18
C LYS A 223 -15.77 -16.95 -2.27
N PHE A 224 -15.60 -15.91 -3.08
CA PHE A 224 -16.58 -15.47 -4.07
C PHE A 224 -15.89 -14.97 -5.36
N PRO A 225 -15.17 -15.84 -6.10
CA PRO A 225 -14.35 -15.43 -7.24
C PRO A 225 -15.15 -14.75 -8.36
N ASP A 226 -16.42 -15.09 -8.49
CA ASP A 226 -17.32 -14.53 -9.52
C ASP A 226 -18.03 -13.24 -9.08
N LYS A 227 -17.82 -12.80 -7.84
CA LYS A 227 -18.46 -11.57 -7.34
C LYS A 227 -17.45 -10.42 -7.29
N ARG A 228 -17.94 -9.20 -7.45
CA ARG A 228 -17.11 -8.03 -7.17
C ARG A 228 -16.73 -7.97 -5.68
N TRP A 229 -15.57 -7.42 -5.39
CA TRP A 229 -15.15 -7.23 -4.01
C TRP A 229 -15.95 -6.11 -3.35
N PRO A 230 -16.27 -6.23 -2.06
CA PRO A 230 -16.84 -5.14 -1.30
C PRO A 230 -15.78 -4.09 -0.95
N LEU A 231 -16.20 -2.85 -0.72
CA LEU A 231 -15.41 -1.83 -0.06
C LEU A 231 -16.05 -1.50 1.30
N GLY A 232 -15.77 -2.32 2.29
CA GLY A 232 -16.50 -2.32 3.56
C GLY A 232 -17.85 -3.01 3.46
N GLU A 233 -18.73 -2.74 4.40
CA GLU A 233 -20.03 -3.39 4.51
C GLU A 233 -21.07 -2.89 3.49
N SER A 234 -20.84 -1.73 2.85
CA SER A 234 -21.77 -1.21 1.86
C SER A 234 -21.12 -0.31 0.80
N ASP A 235 -21.81 -0.13 -0.32
CA ASP A 235 -21.40 0.79 -1.40
C ASP A 235 -21.44 2.27 -0.98
N GLU A 236 -22.00 2.59 0.19
CA GLU A 236 -21.94 3.94 0.73
C GLU A 236 -20.51 4.40 0.97
N SER A 237 -19.59 3.48 1.24
CA SER A 237 -18.16 3.76 1.40
C SER A 237 -17.61 4.66 0.28
N TYR A 238 -18.03 4.42 -0.97
CA TYR A 238 -17.55 5.21 -2.12
C TYR A 238 -17.88 6.72 -2.02
N LYS A 239 -19.01 7.08 -1.41
CA LYS A 239 -19.42 8.50 -1.22
C LYS A 239 -18.76 9.16 -0.02
N LEU A 240 -18.24 8.38 0.90
CA LEU A 240 -17.72 8.84 2.19
C LEU A 240 -16.22 9.16 2.12
N LEU A 241 -15.50 8.69 1.11
CA LEU A 241 -14.10 8.99 0.92
C LEU A 241 -13.87 10.24 0.05
N ASP A 242 -12.76 10.91 0.26
CA ASP A 242 -12.33 12.06 -0.52
C ASP A 242 -11.33 11.66 -1.60
N LEU A 243 -10.57 10.58 -1.36
CA LEU A 243 -9.61 10.04 -2.29
C LEU A 243 -9.57 8.51 -2.22
N LEU A 244 -9.67 7.86 -3.37
CA LEU A 244 -9.43 6.42 -3.57
C LEU A 244 -8.12 6.23 -4.34
N ILE A 245 -7.20 5.43 -3.79
CA ILE A 245 -6.00 4.98 -4.48
C ILE A 245 -6.11 3.47 -4.67
N VAL A 246 -6.08 3.03 -5.91
CA VAL A 246 -6.39 1.65 -6.29
C VAL A 246 -5.51 1.21 -7.45
N ASP A 247 -5.16 -0.06 -7.54
CA ASP A 247 -4.51 -0.58 -8.73
C ASP A 247 -5.51 -1.04 -9.82
N HIS A 248 -4.99 -1.33 -11.00
CA HIS A 248 -5.80 -1.73 -12.15
C HIS A 248 -6.63 -3.00 -11.89
N VAL A 249 -6.05 -4.02 -11.27
CA VAL A 249 -6.73 -5.29 -10.99
C VAL A 249 -7.79 -5.09 -9.90
N GLU A 250 -7.44 -4.40 -8.85
CA GLU A 250 -8.35 -4.06 -7.75
C GLU A 250 -9.52 -3.22 -8.23
N ALA A 251 -9.27 -2.25 -9.14
CA ALA A 251 -10.33 -1.43 -9.73
C ALA A 251 -11.36 -2.29 -10.50
N LEU A 252 -10.90 -3.26 -11.29
CA LEU A 252 -11.77 -4.21 -11.98
C LEU A 252 -12.57 -5.06 -10.98
N ARG A 253 -11.92 -5.57 -9.94
CA ARG A 253 -12.54 -6.43 -8.94
C ARG A 253 -13.55 -5.70 -8.04
N LEU A 254 -13.24 -4.46 -7.63
CA LEU A 254 -14.15 -3.61 -6.84
C LEU A 254 -15.38 -3.17 -7.64
N SER A 255 -15.22 -2.92 -8.93
CA SER A 255 -16.33 -2.52 -9.80
C SER A 255 -17.15 -3.69 -10.32
N GLY A 256 -16.53 -4.87 -10.49
CA GLY A 256 -17.11 -6.02 -11.19
C GLY A 256 -17.11 -5.86 -12.70
N GLU A 257 -16.37 -4.88 -13.23
CA GLU A 257 -16.31 -4.58 -14.66
C GLU A 257 -15.15 -5.32 -15.36
N SER A 258 -15.32 -5.58 -16.64
CA SER A 258 -14.33 -6.31 -17.44
C SER A 258 -13.22 -5.43 -18.05
N ASN A 259 -13.40 -4.11 -18.04
CA ASN A 259 -12.40 -3.17 -18.52
C ASN A 259 -12.29 -1.94 -17.63
N ILE A 260 -11.12 -1.30 -17.68
CA ILE A 260 -10.77 -0.22 -16.76
C ILE A 260 -11.61 1.05 -16.96
N ASN A 261 -12.04 1.36 -18.18
CA ASN A 261 -12.86 2.54 -18.43
C ASN A 261 -14.23 2.41 -17.77
N ASN A 262 -14.84 1.22 -17.82
CA ASN A 262 -16.09 0.94 -17.13
C ASN A 262 -15.89 0.94 -15.60
N ALA A 263 -14.77 0.42 -15.10
CA ALA A 263 -14.45 0.47 -13.68
C ALA A 263 -14.32 1.92 -13.18
N MET A 264 -13.66 2.80 -13.91
CA MET A 264 -13.58 4.22 -13.58
C MET A 264 -14.95 4.91 -13.64
N ALA A 265 -15.77 4.60 -14.66
CA ALA A 265 -17.14 5.09 -14.76
C ALA A 265 -18.00 4.61 -13.57
N PHE A 266 -17.79 3.38 -13.10
CA PHE A 266 -18.44 2.88 -11.89
C PHE A 266 -18.08 3.73 -10.67
N PHE A 267 -16.81 4.06 -10.44
CA PHE A 267 -16.40 4.89 -9.30
C PHE A 267 -17.04 6.29 -9.37
N ILE A 268 -17.06 6.91 -10.54
CA ILE A 268 -17.72 8.21 -10.75
C ILE A 268 -19.22 8.08 -10.42
N LYS A 269 -19.89 7.06 -10.95
CA LYS A 269 -21.32 6.81 -10.69
C LYS A 269 -21.61 6.53 -9.22
N LYS A 270 -20.68 5.89 -8.48
CA LYS A 270 -20.80 5.63 -7.03
C LYS A 270 -20.50 6.86 -6.19
N GLY A 271 -20.07 7.97 -6.79
CA GLY A 271 -19.83 9.24 -6.12
C GLY A 271 -18.49 9.32 -5.42
N VAL A 272 -17.47 8.60 -5.92
CA VAL A 272 -16.07 8.80 -5.51
C VAL A 272 -15.63 10.19 -5.95
N LYS A 273 -15.18 11.04 -5.02
CA LYS A 273 -14.84 12.44 -5.32
C LYS A 273 -13.57 12.58 -6.12
N ALA A 274 -12.55 11.78 -5.80
CA ALA A 274 -11.31 11.72 -6.55
C ALA A 274 -10.72 10.31 -6.47
N PHE A 275 -10.04 9.88 -7.54
CA PHE A 275 -9.32 8.61 -7.52
C PHE A 275 -8.06 8.66 -8.37
N LEU A 276 -7.13 7.76 -8.01
CA LEU A 276 -5.94 7.43 -8.78
C LEU A 276 -5.95 5.92 -9.03
N VAL A 277 -5.83 5.52 -10.29
CA VAL A 277 -5.70 4.12 -10.69
C VAL A 277 -4.29 3.88 -11.21
N THR A 278 -3.50 3.08 -10.50
CA THR A 278 -2.14 2.70 -10.91
C THR A 278 -2.15 1.42 -11.75
N ASN A 279 -1.14 1.23 -12.59
CA ASN A 279 -1.01 0.04 -13.43
C ASN A 279 0.47 -0.37 -13.62
N GLY A 280 1.17 -0.61 -12.51
CA GLY A 280 2.58 -0.96 -12.52
C GLY A 280 3.43 0.09 -13.22
N ALA A 281 4.17 -0.32 -14.26
CA ALA A 281 5.02 0.56 -15.07
C ALA A 281 4.29 1.18 -16.28
N LYS A 282 2.99 1.44 -16.17
CA LYS A 282 2.16 2.09 -17.19
C LYS A 282 1.59 3.40 -16.65
N ASP A 283 0.99 4.18 -17.56
CA ASP A 283 0.31 5.42 -17.21
C ASP A 283 -0.72 5.22 -16.09
N ILE A 284 -0.83 6.19 -15.23
CA ILE A 284 -1.83 6.25 -14.17
C ILE A 284 -3.05 7.04 -14.64
N SER A 285 -4.25 6.65 -14.22
CA SER A 285 -5.49 7.38 -14.49
C SER A 285 -5.91 8.15 -13.25
N ILE A 286 -6.28 9.42 -13.42
CA ILE A 286 -6.70 10.32 -12.33
C ILE A 286 -7.99 11.02 -12.67
N TYR A 287 -8.80 11.32 -11.64
CA TYR A 287 -10.08 12.02 -11.77
C TYR A 287 -10.42 12.78 -10.50
N SER A 288 -11.08 13.93 -10.64
CA SER A 288 -11.71 14.65 -9.52
C SER A 288 -13.01 15.34 -9.94
N ASP A 289 -14.04 15.23 -9.09
CA ASP A 289 -15.34 15.88 -9.28
C ASP A 289 -15.31 17.41 -9.00
N GLY A 290 -14.23 17.93 -8.43
CA GLY A 290 -14.07 19.33 -8.08
C GLY A 290 -14.37 19.70 -6.62
N THR A 291 -14.73 18.72 -5.77
CA THR A 291 -15.10 19.00 -4.37
C THR A 291 -13.91 18.98 -3.41
N ALA A 292 -13.14 17.90 -3.39
CA ALA A 292 -11.96 17.75 -2.53
C ALA A 292 -10.68 18.26 -3.22
N PHE A 293 -10.58 18.07 -4.51
CA PHE A 293 -9.52 18.57 -5.37
C PHE A 293 -10.12 19.50 -6.43
N ARG A 294 -9.28 20.30 -7.08
CA ARG A 294 -9.71 21.04 -8.28
C ARG A 294 -10.31 20.07 -9.28
N LYS A 295 -11.37 20.49 -9.98
CA LYS A 295 -12.03 19.66 -10.98
C LYS A 295 -11.02 19.19 -12.03
N LEU A 296 -11.03 17.89 -12.29
CA LEU A 296 -10.20 17.27 -13.29
C LEU A 296 -10.98 16.14 -13.95
N ASP A 297 -11.24 16.28 -15.24
CA ASP A 297 -11.83 15.20 -16.01
C ASP A 297 -10.86 14.01 -16.08
N LEU A 298 -11.39 12.81 -16.37
CA LEU A 298 -10.59 11.61 -16.43
C LEU A 298 -9.36 11.82 -17.35
N THR A 299 -8.19 11.76 -16.74
CA THR A 299 -6.92 12.13 -17.38
C THR A 299 -5.88 11.03 -17.12
N SER A 300 -5.01 10.79 -18.09
CA SER A 300 -3.87 9.89 -17.96
C SER A 300 -2.59 10.69 -17.74
N LEU A 301 -1.79 10.27 -16.76
CA LEU A 301 -0.44 10.78 -16.53
C LEU A 301 0.58 9.68 -16.81
N PRO A 302 1.69 9.96 -17.52
CA PRO A 302 2.74 8.98 -17.75
C PRO A 302 3.45 8.62 -16.45
N ILE A 303 4.14 7.47 -16.41
CA ILE A 303 5.16 7.21 -15.40
C ILE A 303 6.42 8.06 -15.68
N SER A 304 7.33 8.17 -14.71
CA SER A 304 8.56 8.91 -14.90
C SER A 304 9.51 8.24 -15.90
N SER A 305 9.80 8.92 -17.02
CA SER A 305 10.80 8.48 -17.98
C SER A 305 12.20 8.49 -17.36
N TYR A 306 12.46 9.49 -16.50
CA TYR A 306 13.75 9.65 -15.82
C TYR A 306 14.10 8.43 -14.95
N VAL A 307 13.13 7.91 -14.16
CA VAL A 307 13.34 6.68 -13.37
C VAL A 307 13.64 5.48 -14.27
N THR A 308 12.89 5.35 -15.36
CA THR A 308 13.03 4.24 -16.32
C THR A 308 14.39 4.28 -17.00
N GLU A 309 14.85 5.46 -17.43
CA GLU A 309 16.16 5.68 -18.05
C GLU A 309 17.30 5.40 -17.07
N GLU A 310 17.20 5.87 -15.81
CA GLU A 310 18.20 5.63 -14.78
C GLU A 310 18.33 4.13 -14.46
N LEU A 311 17.21 3.40 -14.32
CA LEU A 311 17.23 1.95 -14.11
C LEU A 311 17.82 1.19 -15.30
N SER A 312 17.61 1.69 -16.52
CA SER A 312 18.16 1.09 -17.74
C SER A 312 19.66 1.35 -17.89
N ALA A 313 20.10 2.57 -17.55
CA ALA A 313 21.51 2.95 -17.60
C ALA A 313 22.35 2.34 -16.47
N HIS A 314 21.71 2.07 -15.31
CA HIS A 314 22.33 1.59 -14.09
C HIS A 314 21.57 0.39 -13.51
N PRO A 315 21.56 -0.79 -14.18
CA PRO A 315 20.84 -1.98 -13.71
C PRO A 315 21.28 -2.44 -12.31
N GLU A 316 22.54 -2.18 -11.94
CA GLU A 316 23.11 -2.52 -10.62
C GLU A 316 22.44 -1.73 -9.46
N ARG A 317 21.80 -0.61 -9.76
CA ARG A 317 21.08 0.21 -8.78
C ARG A 317 19.63 -0.25 -8.57
N LYS A 318 19.18 -1.21 -9.37
CA LYS A 318 17.83 -1.75 -9.27
C LYS A 318 17.67 -2.52 -7.96
N GLY A 319 16.73 -2.08 -7.13
CA GLY A 319 16.24 -2.82 -5.98
C GLY A 319 15.20 -3.86 -6.40
N ASP A 320 14.07 -3.81 -5.72
CA ASP A 320 12.91 -4.61 -6.13
C ASP A 320 11.69 -3.70 -6.36
N THR A 321 10.56 -4.28 -6.77
CA THR A 321 9.32 -3.52 -6.97
C THR A 321 8.38 -3.61 -5.77
N THR A 322 8.82 -4.23 -4.66
CA THR A 322 8.02 -4.36 -3.45
C THR A 322 7.76 -2.99 -2.85
N GLY A 323 6.50 -2.67 -2.62
CA GLY A 323 6.11 -1.40 -2.01
C GLY A 323 6.16 -0.17 -2.93
N CYS A 324 6.41 -0.32 -4.26
CA CYS A 324 6.33 0.83 -5.18
C CYS A 324 4.94 1.48 -5.15
N GLY A 325 3.86 0.68 -5.15
CA GLY A 325 2.49 1.16 -5.00
C GLY A 325 2.23 1.84 -3.65
N ASP A 326 2.78 1.27 -2.58
CA ASP A 326 2.64 1.81 -1.22
C ASP A 326 3.38 3.14 -1.08
N ASN A 327 4.58 3.25 -1.65
CA ASN A 327 5.34 4.49 -1.68
C ASN A 327 4.69 5.54 -2.60
N PHE A 328 4.09 5.12 -3.73
CA PHE A 328 3.25 5.99 -4.54
C PHE A 328 2.12 6.60 -3.69
N ALA A 329 1.35 5.76 -3.01
CA ALA A 329 0.27 6.22 -2.15
C ALA A 329 0.77 7.14 -1.03
N GLY A 330 1.90 6.81 -0.41
CA GLY A 330 2.52 7.65 0.62
C GLY A 330 2.95 9.02 0.09
N GLY A 331 3.48 9.11 -1.15
CA GLY A 331 3.79 10.38 -1.81
C GLY A 331 2.55 11.23 -2.08
N VAL A 332 1.46 10.60 -2.54
CA VAL A 332 0.15 11.26 -2.71
C VAL A 332 -0.35 11.82 -1.38
N ILE A 333 -0.35 11.01 -0.31
CA ILE A 333 -0.80 11.40 1.04
C ILE A 333 0.04 12.58 1.57
N ALA A 334 1.36 12.53 1.41
CA ALA A 334 2.26 13.61 1.82
C ALA A 334 1.88 14.94 1.17
N SER A 335 1.63 14.92 -0.15
CA SER A 335 1.21 16.09 -0.90
C SER A 335 -0.17 16.59 -0.46
N VAL A 336 -1.14 15.68 -0.24
CA VAL A 336 -2.47 16.04 0.29
C VAL A 336 -2.35 16.74 1.65
N CYS A 337 -1.61 16.16 2.60
CA CYS A 337 -1.41 16.75 3.92
C CYS A 337 -0.74 18.13 3.84
N SER A 338 0.29 18.25 2.99
CA SER A 338 1.01 19.51 2.77
C SER A 338 0.08 20.60 2.21
N GLN A 339 -0.67 20.29 1.17
CA GLN A 339 -1.57 21.24 0.52
C GLN A 339 -2.71 21.67 1.45
N LEU A 340 -3.32 20.72 2.19
CA LEU A 340 -4.39 21.03 3.15
C LEU A 340 -3.89 21.88 4.33
N GLN A 341 -2.66 21.66 4.79
CA GLN A 341 -2.04 22.50 5.84
C GLN A 341 -1.83 23.93 5.33
N ASP A 342 -1.39 24.10 4.08
CA ASP A 342 -1.06 25.40 3.49
C ASP A 342 -2.31 26.20 3.08
N SER A 343 -3.34 25.53 2.52
CA SER A 343 -4.54 26.18 1.95
C SER A 343 -5.77 26.16 2.88
N GLY A 344 -5.72 25.35 3.94
CA GLY A 344 -6.85 25.09 4.83
C GLY A 344 -7.82 24.02 4.31
N PRO A 345 -8.64 23.45 5.19
CA PRO A 345 -9.41 22.21 4.94
C PRO A 345 -10.59 22.37 3.96
N ARG A 346 -10.90 23.59 3.52
CA ARG A 346 -12.05 23.88 2.65
C ARG A 346 -11.67 24.31 1.22
N SER A 347 -10.39 24.42 0.91
CA SER A 347 -9.94 24.79 -0.42
C SER A 347 -9.64 23.55 -1.24
N PRO A 348 -10.19 23.42 -2.47
CA PRO A 348 -9.82 22.32 -3.36
C PRO A 348 -8.31 22.33 -3.63
N ILE A 349 -7.66 21.19 -3.40
CA ILE A 349 -6.23 21.00 -3.60
C ILE A 349 -5.93 20.44 -4.99
N ASP A 350 -4.67 20.30 -5.34
CA ASP A 350 -4.20 19.89 -6.67
C ASP A 350 -3.91 18.39 -6.71
N LEU A 351 -4.73 17.63 -7.46
CA LEU A 351 -4.57 16.17 -7.62
C LEU A 351 -3.38 15.82 -8.50
N VAL A 352 -3.07 16.64 -9.52
CA VAL A 352 -1.91 16.40 -10.40
C VAL A 352 -0.61 16.53 -9.62
N GLN A 353 -0.50 17.55 -8.77
CA GLN A 353 0.64 17.70 -7.87
C GLN A 353 0.75 16.52 -6.89
N ALA A 354 -0.38 16.05 -6.34
CA ALA A 354 -0.38 14.88 -5.46
C ALA A 354 0.08 13.61 -6.21
N ALA A 355 -0.43 13.38 -7.42
CA ALA A 355 -0.01 12.29 -8.28
C ALA A 355 1.49 12.35 -8.63
N ALA A 356 2.02 13.55 -8.88
CA ALA A 356 3.45 13.73 -9.19
C ALA A 356 4.35 13.34 -8.01
N TRP A 357 3.98 13.68 -6.77
CA TRP A 357 4.67 13.17 -5.58
C TRP A 357 4.55 11.65 -5.44
N GLY A 358 3.39 11.10 -5.82
CA GLY A 358 3.18 9.65 -5.88
C GLY A 358 4.12 8.97 -6.86
N VAL A 359 4.17 9.45 -8.12
CA VAL A 359 5.06 8.88 -9.16
C VAL A 359 6.53 8.97 -8.75
N ALA A 360 6.96 10.11 -8.21
CA ALA A 360 8.33 10.28 -7.74
C ALA A 360 8.67 9.31 -6.59
N SER A 361 7.77 9.15 -5.62
CA SER A 361 7.99 8.25 -4.46
C SER A 361 7.97 6.79 -4.86
N GLY A 362 7.01 6.37 -5.69
CA GLY A 362 6.93 5.01 -6.22
C GLY A 362 8.12 4.68 -7.13
N GLY A 363 8.55 5.63 -7.95
CA GLY A 363 9.76 5.50 -8.77
C GLY A 363 11.03 5.35 -7.94
N PHE A 364 11.20 6.18 -6.90
CA PHE A 364 12.34 6.04 -5.99
C PHE A 364 12.37 4.69 -5.27
N ALA A 365 11.21 4.10 -4.99
CA ALA A 365 11.15 2.79 -4.35
C ALA A 365 11.76 1.66 -5.21
N CYS A 366 11.89 1.83 -6.51
CA CYS A 366 12.57 0.87 -7.38
C CYS A 366 14.09 0.72 -7.14
N PHE A 367 14.70 1.64 -6.37
CA PHE A 367 16.15 1.65 -6.11
C PHE A 367 16.57 1.00 -4.80
N TYR A 368 15.65 0.44 -4.03
CA TYR A 368 15.97 -0.26 -2.78
C TYR A 368 15.13 -1.53 -2.61
N ILE A 369 15.52 -2.38 -1.67
CA ILE A 369 14.88 -3.67 -1.42
C ILE A 369 13.92 -3.56 -0.23
N GLY A 370 12.67 -4.00 -0.44
CA GLY A 370 11.57 -4.00 0.55
C GLY A 370 10.76 -2.72 0.53
N GLY A 371 9.59 -2.72 1.16
CA GLY A 371 8.62 -1.63 1.08
C GLY A 371 9.05 -0.33 1.77
N THR A 372 9.78 -0.44 2.89
CA THR A 372 10.13 0.71 3.73
C THR A 372 11.58 1.15 3.52
N TYR A 373 11.76 2.44 3.19
CA TYR A 373 13.07 3.10 3.16
C TYR A 373 13.45 3.58 4.56
N LEU A 374 14.61 3.16 5.06
CA LEU A 374 15.13 3.60 6.34
C LEU A 374 16.17 4.70 6.12
N GLU A 375 15.81 5.93 6.52
CA GLU A 375 16.69 7.09 6.43
C GLU A 375 17.91 6.93 7.33
N GLN A 376 19.07 7.32 6.82
CA GLN A 376 20.30 7.44 7.62
C GLN A 376 20.28 8.72 8.46
N THR A 377 19.71 9.77 7.89
CA THR A 377 19.52 11.07 8.54
C THR A 377 18.10 11.58 8.26
N PRO A 378 17.44 12.23 9.23
CA PRO A 378 16.09 12.78 9.00
C PRO A 378 16.05 13.73 7.80
N GLY A 379 15.10 13.50 6.88
CA GLY A 379 14.90 14.30 5.67
C GLY A 379 15.64 13.78 4.43
N GLU A 380 16.46 12.73 4.56
CA GLU A 380 17.16 12.12 3.42
C GLU A 380 16.17 11.66 2.34
N LYS A 381 15.08 11.01 2.72
CA LYS A 381 14.09 10.55 1.75
C LYS A 381 13.43 11.68 1.00
N LEU A 382 13.10 12.77 1.71
CA LEU A 382 12.55 13.96 1.07
C LEU A 382 13.49 14.52 -0.01
N GLU A 383 14.78 14.66 0.29
CA GLU A 383 15.78 15.14 -0.68
C GLU A 383 15.83 14.25 -1.92
N ARG A 384 15.87 12.92 -1.72
CA ARG A 384 15.90 11.93 -2.80
C ARG A 384 14.64 12.01 -3.67
N VAL A 385 13.47 11.96 -3.05
CA VAL A 385 12.18 11.99 -3.78
C VAL A 385 11.96 13.33 -4.45
N ALA A 386 12.32 14.45 -3.81
CA ALA A 386 12.18 15.79 -4.39
C ALA A 386 12.98 15.96 -5.70
N PHE A 387 14.09 15.26 -5.85
CA PHE A 387 14.84 15.24 -7.10
C PHE A 387 14.01 14.62 -8.23
N TYR A 388 13.42 13.44 -8.01
CA TYR A 388 12.56 12.78 -9.01
C TYR A 388 11.27 13.56 -9.25
N PHE A 389 10.69 14.16 -8.21
CA PHE A 389 9.50 15.01 -8.34
C PHE A 389 9.75 16.21 -9.28
N LYS A 390 10.85 16.93 -9.11
CA LYS A 390 11.19 18.07 -9.97
C LYS A 390 11.32 17.65 -11.44
N ASN A 391 12.02 16.57 -11.72
CA ASN A 391 12.18 16.06 -13.07
C ASN A 391 10.83 15.63 -13.66
N TYR A 392 10.01 14.93 -12.89
CA TYR A 392 8.70 14.47 -13.35
C TYR A 392 7.72 15.63 -13.62
N VAL A 393 7.73 16.70 -12.81
CA VAL A 393 6.91 17.90 -13.07
C VAL A 393 7.27 18.52 -14.42
N GLU A 394 8.54 18.58 -14.79
CA GLU A 394 8.95 19.07 -16.11
C GLU A 394 8.54 18.11 -17.25
N GLU A 395 8.60 16.78 -17.01
CA GLU A 395 8.10 15.79 -17.97
C GLU A 395 6.62 15.99 -18.27
N ILE A 396 5.76 16.12 -17.24
CA ILE A 396 4.31 16.29 -17.46
C ILE A 396 3.96 17.63 -18.10
N LYS A 397 4.64 18.72 -17.76
CA LYS A 397 4.46 20.01 -18.45
C LYS A 397 4.74 19.88 -19.96
N ASN A 398 5.82 19.21 -20.33
CA ASN A 398 6.17 18.97 -21.73
C ASN A 398 5.17 18.03 -22.40
N TYR A 399 4.74 16.97 -21.72
CA TYR A 399 3.74 16.02 -22.20
C TYR A 399 2.42 16.71 -22.57
N TYR A 400 1.92 17.60 -21.71
CA TYR A 400 0.68 18.34 -21.97
C TYR A 400 0.86 19.42 -23.05
N LYS A 401 1.98 20.15 -23.03
CA LYS A 401 2.29 21.16 -24.04
C LYS A 401 2.30 20.59 -25.46
N VAL A 402 2.92 19.41 -25.64
CA VAL A 402 2.99 18.72 -26.94
C VAL A 402 1.62 18.27 -27.42
N ARG A 403 0.71 17.94 -26.51
CA ARG A 403 -0.65 17.46 -26.82
C ARG A 403 -1.71 18.56 -26.85
N ASN A 404 -1.34 19.83 -26.65
CA ASN A 404 -2.27 20.97 -26.53
C ASN A 404 -3.38 20.73 -25.50
N LEU A 405 -3.07 20.05 -24.40
CA LEU A 405 -3.97 19.79 -23.28
C LEU A 405 -3.70 20.82 -22.17
N GLU A 406 -4.77 21.38 -21.58
CA GLU A 406 -4.66 22.20 -20.36
C GLU A 406 -4.70 21.30 -19.12
N ILE A 407 -3.84 21.59 -18.11
CA ILE A 407 -3.85 20.95 -16.80
C ILE A 407 -4.55 21.84 -15.80
#